data_3b073426229891b695a038616f71d280
#
_entry.id   3b073426229891b695a038616f71d280
#
_cell.length_a   1.000
_cell.length_b   1.000
_cell.length_c   1.000
_cell.angle_alpha   90.00
_cell.angle_beta   90.00
_cell.angle_gamma   90.00
#
_symmetry.space_group_name_H-M   'P 1'
#
loop_
_entity.id
_entity.type
_entity.pdbx_description
1 polymer ?
#
loop_
_entity_poly.entity_id
_entity_poly.type
_entity_poly.pdbx_seq_one_letter_code
_entity_poly.pdbx_strand_id
1 'polypeptide(L)'
;MSERIWNQRMLGMTFNAVDGRITIFRSTLEALGWPVHYRFLYNRQANQVAVQNCVAEDVGSHKTPKLNEGNSCEIKCKALVQMIYRDAHWNKSRTYRMEGKSIPGQKLVSFDLSTPFLVENGKALDESPTKPLCGENTSAAEKFLGLADKTRQWGSMRGV
;
A
#
# COMPACT_ATOMS: atom_id res chain seq x y z
N MET A 1 1.87 -0.27 -27.15
CA MET A 1 2.03 0.09 -25.86
C MET A 1 0.74 0.33 -25.09
N SER A 2 0.50 -0.47 -24.13
CA SER A 2 -0.74 -0.33 -23.42
C SER A 2 -0.61 0.72 -22.32
N GLU A 3 -1.54 1.61 -22.29
CA GLU A 3 -1.64 2.53 -21.19
C GLU A 3 -2.38 1.84 -20.07
N ARG A 4 -1.76 1.79 -18.92
CA ARG A 4 -2.45 1.28 -17.75
C ARG A 4 -3.34 2.38 -17.22
N ILE A 5 -4.62 2.20 -17.42
CA ILE A 5 -5.59 3.18 -16.96
C ILE A 5 -6.03 2.79 -15.56
N TRP A 6 -5.84 3.71 -14.63
CA TRP A 6 -6.33 3.50 -13.28
C TRP A 6 -7.84 3.64 -13.27
N ASN A 7 -8.54 2.62 -12.83
CA ASN A 7 -9.97 2.72 -12.72
C ASN A 7 -10.39 2.58 -11.25
N GLN A 8 -11.60 2.99 -10.97
CA GLN A 8 -12.09 3.08 -9.60
C GLN A 8 -12.25 1.74 -8.90
N ARG A 9 -12.23 0.65 -9.66
CA ARG A 9 -12.35 -0.68 -9.08
C ARG A 9 -11.02 -1.25 -8.66
N MET A 10 -9.94 -0.64 -9.07
CA MET A 10 -8.62 -1.12 -8.69
C MET A 10 -8.38 -0.78 -7.23
N LEU A 11 -7.84 -1.76 -6.51
CA LEU A 11 -7.43 -1.52 -5.13
C LEU A 11 -6.23 -0.60 -5.17
N GLY A 12 -6.22 0.41 -4.32
CA GLY A 12 -5.16 1.39 -4.41
C GLY A 12 -4.82 2.07 -3.11
N MET A 13 -3.60 2.57 -3.06
CA MET A 13 -3.10 3.34 -1.95
C MET A 13 -2.05 4.31 -2.48
N THR A 14 -2.05 5.53 -1.97
CA THR A 14 -1.14 6.57 -2.42
C THR A 14 -0.31 7.07 -1.25
N PHE A 15 0.98 7.27 -1.49
CA PHE A 15 1.89 7.82 -0.49
C PHE A 15 2.39 9.18 -0.92
N ASN A 16 2.41 10.11 0.03
CA ASN A 16 2.91 11.47 -0.18
C ASN A 16 3.89 11.81 0.94
N ALA A 17 5.18 11.90 0.60
CA ALA A 17 6.22 12.13 1.60
C ALA A 17 6.24 13.58 2.10
N VAL A 18 5.79 14.52 1.29
CA VAL A 18 5.79 15.92 1.71
C VAL A 18 4.89 16.11 2.92
N ASP A 19 3.71 15.51 2.88
CA ASP A 19 2.76 15.60 3.98
C ASP A 19 2.85 14.45 4.97
N GLY A 20 3.59 13.40 4.63
CA GLY A 20 3.56 12.18 5.43
C GLY A 20 2.22 11.50 5.40
N ARG A 21 1.53 11.60 4.27
CA ARG A 21 0.14 11.18 4.17
C ARG A 21 0.00 9.90 3.36
N ILE A 22 -0.92 9.07 3.80
CA ILE A 22 -1.31 7.86 3.08
C ILE A 22 -2.78 8.00 2.73
N THR A 23 -3.13 7.77 1.48
CA THR A 23 -4.51 7.78 1.03
C THR A 23 -4.92 6.37 0.67
N ILE A 24 -5.92 5.83 1.36
CA ILE A 24 -6.43 4.49 1.10
C ILE A 24 -7.72 4.63 0.34
N PHE A 25 -7.82 3.98 -0.81
CA PHE A 25 -8.99 4.11 -1.68
C PHE A 25 -10.16 3.32 -1.13
N ARG A 26 -11.35 3.80 -1.47
CA ARG A 26 -12.58 3.13 -1.06
C ARG A 26 -12.60 1.66 -1.46
N SER A 27 -12.15 1.34 -2.67
CA SER A 27 -12.11 -0.03 -3.15
C SER A 27 -11.27 -0.93 -2.24
N THR A 28 -10.17 -0.38 -1.71
CA THR A 28 -9.34 -1.12 -0.77
C THR A 28 -10.09 -1.38 0.53
N LEU A 29 -10.80 -0.39 1.04
CA LEU A 29 -11.57 -0.56 2.26
C LEU A 29 -12.70 -1.58 2.06
N GLU A 30 -13.33 -1.56 0.89
CA GLU A 30 -14.36 -2.55 0.56
C GLU A 30 -13.78 -3.96 0.56
N ALA A 31 -12.62 -4.12 -0.04
CA ALA A 31 -11.96 -5.43 -0.09
C ALA A 31 -11.58 -5.91 1.29
N LEU A 32 -11.35 -4.99 2.23
CA LEU A 32 -11.03 -5.32 3.61
C LEU A 32 -12.28 -5.57 4.46
N GLY A 33 -13.47 -5.41 3.89
CA GLY A 33 -14.72 -5.62 4.62
C GLY A 33 -15.12 -4.44 5.49
N TRP A 34 -14.73 -3.24 5.10
CA TRP A 34 -15.06 -2.01 5.82
C TRP A 34 -14.60 -2.08 7.28
N PRO A 35 -13.29 -2.15 7.51
CA PRO A 35 -12.78 -2.37 8.87
C PRO A 35 -13.06 -1.18 9.78
N VAL A 36 -13.41 -1.48 11.02
CA VAL A 36 -13.48 -0.46 12.07
C VAL A 36 -12.07 -0.07 12.48
N HIS A 37 -11.19 -1.06 12.53
CA HIS A 37 -9.78 -0.86 12.83
C HIS A 37 -8.93 -1.53 11.76
N TYR A 38 -7.78 -0.93 11.49
CA TYR A 38 -6.84 -1.44 10.50
C TYR A 38 -5.43 -1.31 11.06
N ARG A 39 -4.49 -2.00 10.43
CA ARG A 39 -3.08 -1.80 10.73
C ARG A 39 -2.27 -1.97 9.47
N PHE A 40 -1.08 -1.39 9.47
CA PHE A 40 -0.13 -1.57 8.39
C PHE A 40 0.85 -2.67 8.74
N LEU A 41 1.18 -3.47 7.74
CA LEU A 41 2.22 -4.48 7.86
C LEU A 41 3.25 -4.18 6.77
N TYR A 42 4.51 -4.26 7.11
CA TYR A 42 5.58 -3.93 6.18
C TYR A 42 6.57 -5.08 6.13
N ASN A 43 6.81 -5.56 4.92
CA ASN A 43 7.80 -6.62 4.68
C ASN A 43 8.91 -6.04 3.83
N ARG A 44 9.99 -5.64 4.48
CA ARG A 44 11.10 -4.99 3.80
C ARG A 44 11.76 -5.93 2.80
N GLN A 45 11.92 -7.20 3.17
CA GLN A 45 12.57 -8.16 2.29
C GLN A 45 11.79 -8.40 1.03
N ALA A 46 10.48 -8.45 1.13
CA ALA A 46 9.62 -8.64 -0.03
C ALA A 46 9.29 -7.33 -0.73
N ASN A 47 9.69 -6.19 -0.16
CA ASN A 47 9.40 -4.86 -0.68
C ASN A 47 7.90 -4.65 -0.84
N GLN A 48 7.14 -4.97 0.21
CA GLN A 48 5.69 -4.92 0.18
C GLN A 48 5.16 -4.33 1.47
N VAL A 49 4.03 -3.64 1.34
CA VAL A 49 3.28 -3.13 2.47
C VAL A 49 1.86 -3.66 2.35
N ALA A 50 1.19 -3.85 3.47
CA ALA A 50 -0.18 -4.33 3.47
C ALA A 50 -1.01 -3.55 4.47
N VAL A 51 -2.30 -3.45 4.20
CA VAL A 51 -3.29 -2.94 5.13
C VAL A 51 -4.15 -4.12 5.53
N GLN A 52 -4.31 -4.32 6.82
CA GLN A 52 -5.04 -5.47 7.34
C GLN A 52 -6.19 -5.02 8.22
N ASN A 53 -7.34 -5.66 8.05
CA ASN A 53 -8.47 -5.50 8.96
C ASN A 53 -8.09 -6.18 10.28
N CYS A 54 -8.26 -5.47 11.39
CA CYS A 54 -7.86 -5.99 12.69
C CYS A 54 -8.83 -5.51 13.76
N VAL A 55 -8.55 -5.92 14.99
CA VAL A 55 -9.34 -5.47 16.14
C VAL A 55 -8.56 -4.44 16.94
N ALA A 56 -9.24 -3.73 17.81
CA ALA A 56 -8.63 -2.63 18.53
C ALA A 56 -7.44 -3.08 19.38
N GLU A 57 -7.46 -4.33 19.86
CA GLU A 57 -6.41 -4.85 20.71
C GLU A 57 -5.15 -5.27 19.97
N ASP A 58 -5.22 -5.35 18.64
CA ASP A 58 -4.05 -5.77 17.87
C ASP A 58 -2.96 -4.71 17.91
N VAL A 59 -1.71 -5.16 17.91
CA VAL A 59 -0.57 -4.24 17.91
C VAL A 59 -0.58 -3.43 16.62
N GLY A 60 -0.44 -2.12 16.76
CA GLY A 60 -0.42 -1.22 15.61
C GLY A 60 -1.79 -0.88 15.07
N SER A 61 -2.84 -1.22 15.80
CA SER A 61 -4.21 -0.97 15.39
C SER A 61 -4.52 0.52 15.41
N HIS A 62 -5.24 0.98 14.40
CA HIS A 62 -5.73 2.34 14.30
C HIS A 62 -7.19 2.31 13.91
N LYS A 63 -7.94 3.27 14.43
CA LYS A 63 -9.34 3.39 14.04
C LYS A 63 -9.42 3.95 12.62
N THR A 64 -10.26 3.36 11.81
CA THR A 64 -10.44 3.79 10.43
C THR A 64 -11.15 5.14 10.37
N PRO A 65 -10.55 6.17 9.75
CA PRO A 65 -11.21 7.46 9.62
C PRO A 65 -12.38 7.38 8.64
N LYS A 66 -13.21 8.40 8.66
CA LYS A 66 -14.31 8.50 7.71
C LYS A 66 -13.76 8.82 6.33
N LEU A 67 -14.51 8.41 5.30
CA LEU A 67 -14.16 8.77 3.93
C LEU A 67 -14.29 10.28 3.74
N ASN A 68 -13.35 10.83 2.98
CA ASN A 68 -13.41 12.24 2.61
C ASN A 68 -14.27 12.44 1.37
N GLU A 69 -14.32 13.67 0.87
CA GLU A 69 -15.11 13.99 -0.31
C GLU A 69 -14.62 13.24 -1.55
N GLY A 70 -13.34 12.92 -1.59
CA GLY A 70 -12.77 12.15 -2.68
C GLY A 70 -13.03 10.66 -2.60
N ASN A 71 -13.86 10.23 -1.64
CA ASN A 71 -14.22 8.84 -1.47
C ASN A 71 -13.02 7.98 -1.09
N SER A 72 -12.13 8.54 -0.29
CA SER A 72 -10.95 7.84 0.21
C SER A 72 -10.72 8.20 1.65
N CYS A 73 -9.83 7.45 2.29
CA CYS A 73 -9.47 7.62 3.68
C CYS A 73 -8.06 8.17 3.74
N GLU A 74 -7.86 9.31 4.39
CA GLU A 74 -6.55 9.93 4.50
C GLU A 74 -6.01 9.78 5.91
N ILE A 75 -4.78 9.34 6.00
CA ILE A 75 -4.13 9.04 7.26
C ILE A 75 -2.76 9.69 7.25
N LYS A 76 -2.40 10.30 8.37
CA LYS A 76 -1.04 10.82 8.52
C LYS A 76 -0.20 9.77 9.23
N CYS A 77 0.83 9.31 8.57
CA CYS A 77 1.69 8.26 9.07
C CYS A 77 3.10 8.51 8.60
N LYS A 78 3.66 9.62 9.09
CA LYS A 78 4.92 10.15 8.58
C LYS A 78 6.06 9.14 8.68
N ALA A 79 6.12 8.42 9.79
CA ALA A 79 7.22 7.48 10.02
C ALA A 79 7.20 6.36 8.98
N LEU A 80 6.04 5.80 8.70
CA LEU A 80 5.93 4.73 7.71
C LEU A 80 6.23 5.25 6.31
N VAL A 81 5.68 6.41 5.96
CA VAL A 81 5.89 6.99 4.64
C VAL A 81 7.38 7.25 4.39
N GLN A 82 8.05 7.85 5.37
CA GLN A 82 9.47 8.14 5.23
C GLN A 82 10.31 6.88 5.11
N MET A 83 9.95 5.85 5.87
CA MET A 83 10.67 4.59 5.80
C MET A 83 10.51 3.93 4.43
N ILE A 84 9.31 3.95 3.89
CA ILE A 84 9.05 3.38 2.58
C ILE A 84 9.81 4.14 1.50
N TYR A 85 9.76 5.46 1.53
CA TYR A 85 10.46 6.28 0.54
C TYR A 85 11.96 6.03 0.58
N ARG A 86 12.51 5.91 1.79
CA ARG A 86 13.93 5.65 1.94
C ARG A 86 14.30 4.27 1.39
N ASP A 87 13.55 3.26 1.79
CA ASP A 87 13.89 1.89 1.42
C ASP A 87 13.66 1.61 -0.06
N ALA A 88 12.66 2.26 -0.65
CA ALA A 88 12.36 2.09 -2.07
C ALA A 88 13.14 3.07 -2.95
N HIS A 89 13.90 3.97 -2.36
CA HIS A 89 14.65 5.00 -3.07
C HIS A 89 13.74 5.89 -3.90
N TRP A 90 12.59 6.21 -3.35
CA TRP A 90 11.63 7.08 -4.02
C TRP A 90 11.98 8.54 -3.85
N ASN A 91 11.61 9.34 -4.84
CA ASN A 91 11.82 10.79 -4.79
C ASN A 91 10.83 11.41 -3.81
N LYS A 92 11.37 12.08 -2.78
CA LYS A 92 10.55 12.63 -1.70
C LYS A 92 9.64 13.77 -2.15
N SER A 93 9.90 14.36 -3.30
CA SER A 93 9.05 15.42 -3.82
C SER A 93 7.92 14.89 -4.71
N ARG A 94 7.85 13.57 -4.88
CA ARG A 94 6.84 12.95 -5.74
C ARG A 94 5.86 12.14 -4.93
N THR A 95 4.69 11.95 -5.52
CA THR A 95 3.63 11.12 -4.94
C THR A 95 3.51 9.84 -5.74
N TYR A 96 3.39 8.73 -5.05
CA TYR A 96 3.35 7.41 -5.68
C TYR A 96 2.09 6.67 -5.28
N ARG A 97 1.52 5.95 -6.23
CA ARG A 97 0.31 5.16 -6.04
C ARG A 97 0.61 3.71 -6.38
N MET A 98 0.13 2.79 -5.57
CA MET A 98 0.30 1.37 -5.80
C MET A 98 -1.04 0.71 -6.04
N GLU A 99 -1.00 -0.31 -6.88
CA GLU A 99 -2.15 -1.18 -7.07
C GLU A 99 -2.08 -2.30 -6.05
N GLY A 100 -3.21 -2.59 -5.40
CA GLY A 100 -3.28 -3.57 -4.36
C GLY A 100 -3.78 -4.91 -4.83
N LYS A 101 -3.49 -5.93 -4.04
CA LYS A 101 -3.95 -7.28 -4.27
C LYS A 101 -4.58 -7.80 -3.00
N SER A 102 -5.83 -8.25 -3.10
CA SER A 102 -6.56 -8.75 -1.94
C SER A 102 -6.10 -10.16 -1.58
N ILE A 103 -5.93 -10.39 -0.30
CA ILE A 103 -5.67 -11.72 0.25
C ILE A 103 -6.74 -11.98 1.30
N PRO A 104 -7.91 -12.50 0.86
CA PRO A 104 -9.08 -12.57 1.75
C PRO A 104 -8.85 -13.48 2.95
N GLY A 105 -8.07 -14.54 2.79
CA GLY A 105 -7.82 -15.46 3.89
C GLY A 105 -7.13 -14.82 5.07
N GLN A 106 -6.43 -13.72 4.86
CA GLN A 106 -5.75 -12.99 5.92
C GLN A 106 -6.33 -11.61 6.15
N LYS A 107 -7.42 -11.28 5.47
CA LYS A 107 -8.12 -10.01 5.61
C LYS A 107 -7.18 -8.83 5.39
N LEU A 108 -6.35 -8.92 4.36
CA LEU A 108 -5.43 -7.86 4.04
C LEU A 108 -5.40 -7.58 2.53
N VAL A 109 -4.94 -6.38 2.19
CA VAL A 109 -4.64 -5.99 0.82
C VAL A 109 -3.16 -5.63 0.80
N SER A 110 -2.42 -6.22 -0.11
CA SER A 110 -0.98 -6.00 -0.21
C SER A 110 -0.67 -5.13 -1.39
N PHE A 111 0.44 -4.40 -1.28
CA PHE A 111 0.89 -3.47 -2.29
C PHE A 111 2.37 -3.71 -2.55
N ASP A 112 2.70 -3.95 -3.80
CA ASP A 112 4.09 -4.16 -4.21
C ASP A 112 4.74 -2.80 -4.45
N LEU A 113 5.78 -2.50 -3.67
CA LEU A 113 6.43 -1.20 -3.74
C LEU A 113 7.42 -1.10 -4.89
N SER A 114 7.65 -2.18 -5.61
CA SER A 114 8.59 -2.16 -6.73
C SER A 114 7.98 -1.64 -8.03
N THR A 115 6.66 -1.52 -8.10
CA THR A 115 6.00 -1.07 -9.33
C THR A 115 4.98 0.02 -9.05
N PRO A 116 5.43 1.18 -8.54
CA PRO A 116 4.50 2.26 -8.25
C PRO A 116 4.12 3.03 -9.51
N PHE A 117 2.96 3.67 -9.47
CA PHE A 117 2.59 4.67 -10.45
C PHE A 117 2.98 6.05 -9.90
N LEU A 118 3.59 6.85 -10.75
CA LEU A 118 3.84 8.24 -10.40
C LEU A 118 2.54 9.01 -10.51
N VAL A 119 2.26 9.88 -9.54
CA VAL A 119 1.03 10.65 -9.53
C VAL A 119 1.37 12.11 -9.78
N GLU A 120 0.74 12.70 -10.79
CA GLU A 120 0.86 14.12 -11.07
C GLU A 120 -0.53 14.71 -11.27
N ASN A 121 -0.80 15.83 -10.61
CA ASN A 121 -2.09 16.51 -10.70
C ASN A 121 -3.25 15.56 -10.40
N GLY A 122 -3.06 14.67 -9.44
CA GLY A 122 -4.09 13.73 -9.04
C GLY A 122 -4.27 12.53 -9.97
N LYS A 123 -3.46 12.43 -11.02
CA LYS A 123 -3.57 11.33 -11.99
C LYS A 123 -2.35 10.43 -11.91
N ALA A 124 -2.60 9.14 -11.92
CA ALA A 124 -1.52 8.16 -11.93
C ALA A 124 -0.96 8.04 -13.34
N LEU A 125 0.35 8.08 -13.43
CA LEU A 125 1.06 7.93 -14.69
C LEU A 125 1.66 6.53 -14.75
N ASP A 126 1.63 5.95 -15.94
CA ASP A 126 2.20 4.63 -16.14
C ASP A 126 3.68 4.75 -16.46
N GLU A 127 4.40 5.37 -15.54
CA GLU A 127 5.84 5.50 -15.67
C GLU A 127 6.49 5.05 -14.40
N SER A 128 7.14 3.92 -14.47
CA SER A 128 7.93 3.48 -13.34
C SER A 128 9.31 4.15 -13.44
N PRO A 129 9.73 4.86 -12.39
CA PRO A 129 11.04 5.51 -12.41
C PRO A 129 12.17 4.49 -12.51
N THR A 130 11.95 3.32 -12.02
CA THR A 130 12.92 2.25 -12.15
C THR A 130 12.29 1.16 -12.96
N LYS A 131 12.97 0.79 -14.02
CA LYS A 131 12.47 -0.28 -14.86
C LYS A 131 13.08 -1.57 -14.39
N PRO A 132 12.50 -2.23 -13.43
CA PRO A 132 13.10 -3.44 -12.92
C PRO A 132 13.14 -4.52 -13.98
N LEU A 133 14.01 -5.45 -13.78
CA LEU A 133 14.11 -6.58 -14.67
C LEU A 133 12.84 -7.40 -14.55
N CYS A 134 12.26 -7.69 -15.69
CA CYS A 134 10.95 -8.34 -15.71
C CYS A 134 10.95 -9.68 -15.00
N GLY A 135 12.03 -10.42 -15.10
CA GLY A 135 12.07 -11.73 -14.48
C GLY A 135 11.97 -11.69 -12.96
N GLU A 136 12.34 -10.58 -12.38
CA GLU A 136 12.32 -10.49 -10.93
C GLU A 136 10.93 -10.22 -10.39
N ASN A 137 10.06 -9.65 -11.20
CA ASN A 137 8.71 -9.37 -10.74
C ASN A 137 7.93 -10.65 -10.45
N THR A 138 8.10 -11.66 -11.27
CA THR A 138 7.44 -12.93 -11.04
C THR A 138 7.94 -13.54 -9.74
N SER A 139 9.24 -13.49 -9.53
CA SER A 139 9.82 -14.03 -8.32
C SER A 139 9.31 -13.31 -7.07
N ALA A 140 9.16 -12.00 -7.16
CA ALA A 140 8.67 -11.23 -6.03
C ALA A 140 7.22 -11.60 -5.71
N ALA A 141 6.41 -11.80 -6.74
CA ALA A 141 5.02 -12.19 -6.52
C ALA A 141 4.93 -13.55 -5.86
N GLU A 142 5.75 -14.49 -6.29
CA GLU A 142 5.77 -15.80 -5.69
C GLU A 142 6.20 -15.74 -4.23
N LYS A 143 7.22 -14.94 -3.95
CA LYS A 143 7.67 -14.77 -2.58
C LYS A 143 6.57 -14.20 -1.70
N PHE A 144 5.83 -13.25 -2.24
CA PHE A 144 4.75 -12.67 -1.47
C PHE A 144 3.68 -13.71 -1.17
N LEU A 145 3.29 -14.50 -2.15
CA LEU A 145 2.28 -15.54 -1.92
C LEU A 145 2.75 -16.55 -0.89
N GLY A 146 4.02 -16.90 -0.90
CA GLY A 146 4.57 -17.78 0.12
C GLY A 146 4.58 -17.14 1.49
N LEU A 147 4.88 -15.87 1.56
CA LEU A 147 4.90 -15.15 2.83
C LEU A 147 3.51 -14.93 3.38
N ALA A 148 2.52 -14.82 2.51
CA ALA A 148 1.15 -14.61 2.95
C ALA A 148 0.64 -15.74 3.81
N ASP A 149 1.16 -16.93 3.61
CA ASP A 149 0.79 -18.07 4.43
C ASP A 149 1.42 -18.02 5.81
N LYS A 150 2.38 -17.13 6.01
CA LYS A 150 3.09 -17.01 7.27
C LYS A 150 2.98 -15.57 7.74
N THR A 151 1.83 -15.24 8.28
CA THR A 151 1.54 -13.86 8.68
C THR A 151 2.56 -13.28 9.63
N ARG A 152 3.18 -14.10 10.44
CA ARG A 152 4.17 -13.59 11.40
C ARG A 152 5.41 -13.02 10.74
N GLN A 153 5.58 -13.25 9.43
CA GLN A 153 6.69 -12.65 8.70
C GLN A 153 6.44 -11.19 8.36
N TRP A 154 5.19 -10.76 8.48
CA TRP A 154 4.85 -9.36 8.32
C TRP A 154 5.13 -8.64 9.63
N GLY A 155 6.04 -7.70 9.61
CA GLY A 155 6.31 -6.90 10.79
C GLY A 155 5.18 -5.94 11.07
N SER A 156 4.76 -5.86 12.32
CA SER A 156 3.78 -4.87 12.73
C SER A 156 4.46 -3.52 12.84
N MET A 157 3.83 -2.47 12.32
CA MET A 157 4.38 -1.13 12.33
C MET A 157 3.99 -0.45 13.64
N ARG A 158 4.83 -0.57 14.63
CA ARG A 158 4.57 0.05 15.92
C ARG A 158 4.81 1.54 15.86
N GLY A 159 3.98 2.29 16.54
CA GLY A 159 4.13 3.74 16.61
C GLY A 159 3.73 4.45 15.34
N VAL A 160 3.07 3.77 14.47
CA VAL A 160 2.65 4.33 13.20
C VAL A 160 1.25 4.88 13.28
#